data_6f35bde9b6e945c2143fb467d14619c4
#
_entry.id   6f35bde9b6e945c2143fb467d14619c4
#
_cell.length_a   1.000
_cell.length_b   1.000
_cell.length_c   1.000
_cell.angle_alpha   90.00
_cell.angle_beta   90.00
_cell.angle_gamma   90.00
#
_symmetry.space_group_name_H-M   'P 1'
#
loop_
_entity.id
_entity.type
_entity.pdbx_description
1 polymer ?
#
loop_
_entity_poly.entity_id
_entity_poly.type
_entity_poly.pdbx_seq_one_letter_code
_entity_poly.pdbx_strand_id
1 'polypeptide(L)'
;MKALETGQLEALRGDLVRWAALWGVPRMGEELRLRASTRMRRSLGSYRAARDEIALAVWLFEAPAALLEEVLCHEAAHAAVHRVHGRSVRPHGREWRGFMERAGLRARVRIPLEELPEARRVELVRAGGWVHRCPVCQATRLARTRVPRWRCRRCRERGLGGELRVERVGAASGFVRNHA
;
A
#
# COMPACT_ATOMS: atom_id res chain seq x y z
N MET A 1 11.25 -2.71 21.69
CA MET A 1 10.57 -3.11 20.44
C MET A 1 9.18 -3.69 20.69
N LYS A 2 9.01 -4.83 21.39
CA LYS A 2 7.66 -5.42 21.63
C LYS A 2 6.62 -4.50 22.32
N ALA A 3 7.03 -3.68 23.29
CA ALA A 3 6.10 -2.80 24.03
C ALA A 3 5.59 -1.62 23.18
N LEU A 4 6.44 -1.05 22.32
CA LEU A 4 6.06 0.01 21.36
C LEU A 4 5.05 -0.52 20.32
N GLU A 5 5.26 -1.73 19.81
CA GLU A 5 4.34 -2.36 18.86
C GLU A 5 2.95 -2.62 19.47
N THR A 6 2.89 -3.02 20.75
CA THR A 6 1.61 -3.29 21.43
C THR A 6 0.78 -2.00 21.61
N GLY A 7 1.39 -0.91 22.09
CA GLY A 7 0.70 0.37 22.26
C GLY A 7 0.24 0.97 20.93
N GLN A 8 1.05 0.85 19.88
CA GLN A 8 0.69 1.31 18.55
C GLN A 8 -0.46 0.50 17.94
N LEU A 9 -0.46 -0.83 18.11
CA LEU A 9 -1.56 -1.69 17.65
C LEU A 9 -2.86 -1.37 18.40
N GLU A 10 -2.77 -1.05 19.68
CA GLU A 10 -3.93 -0.66 20.49
C GLU A 10 -4.51 0.68 20.03
N ALA A 11 -3.68 1.64 19.68
CA ALA A 11 -4.13 2.93 19.12
C ALA A 11 -4.93 2.73 17.81
N LEU A 12 -4.59 1.76 16.98
CA LEU A 12 -5.31 1.43 15.76
C LEU A 12 -6.69 0.77 16.02
N ARG A 13 -6.91 0.27 17.23
CA ARG A 13 -8.19 -0.35 17.61
C ARG A 13 -9.35 0.65 17.54
N GLY A 14 -9.12 1.90 17.94
CA GLY A 14 -10.11 2.97 17.86
C GLY A 14 -10.64 3.18 16.44
N ASP A 15 -9.75 3.18 15.45
CA ASP A 15 -10.13 3.32 14.04
C ASP A 15 -10.96 2.13 13.56
N LEU A 16 -10.56 0.90 13.93
CA LEU A 16 -11.30 -0.31 13.58
C LEU A 16 -12.70 -0.30 14.18
N VAL A 17 -12.87 0.09 15.45
CA VAL A 17 -14.17 0.18 16.11
C VAL A 17 -15.04 1.22 15.41
N ARG A 18 -14.49 2.40 15.11
CA ARG A 18 -15.17 3.47 14.39
C ARG A 18 -15.66 3.00 13.01
N TRP A 19 -14.79 2.40 12.20
CA TRP A 19 -15.17 1.91 10.87
C TRP A 19 -16.14 0.73 10.94
N ALA A 20 -15.95 -0.19 11.87
CA ALA A 20 -16.84 -1.33 12.05
C ALA A 20 -18.28 -0.89 12.38
N ALA A 21 -18.44 0.12 13.24
CA ALA A 21 -19.74 0.72 13.54
C ALA A 21 -20.34 1.39 12.29
N LEU A 22 -19.55 2.19 11.57
CA LEU A 22 -19.95 2.88 10.33
C LEU A 22 -20.38 1.91 9.22
N TRP A 23 -19.79 0.72 9.20
CA TRP A 23 -20.05 -0.31 8.20
C TRP A 23 -21.16 -1.30 8.58
N GLY A 24 -21.73 -1.18 9.79
CA GLY A 24 -22.76 -2.08 10.28
C GLY A 24 -22.24 -3.45 10.73
N VAL A 25 -20.97 -3.54 11.11
CA VAL A 25 -20.31 -4.76 11.62
C VAL A 25 -19.58 -4.49 12.96
N PRO A 26 -20.27 -3.93 13.98
CA PRO A 26 -19.61 -3.34 15.14
C PRO A 26 -18.68 -4.32 15.89
N ARG A 27 -19.06 -5.59 16.04
CA ARG A 27 -18.23 -6.60 16.70
C ARG A 27 -16.88 -6.84 16.02
N MET A 28 -16.76 -6.54 14.71
CA MET A 28 -15.52 -6.69 13.95
C MET A 28 -14.39 -5.84 14.55
N GLY A 29 -14.69 -4.63 15.01
CA GLY A 29 -13.69 -3.73 15.58
C GLY A 29 -12.99 -4.29 16.81
N GLU A 30 -13.67 -5.07 17.61
CA GLU A 30 -13.16 -5.71 18.83
C GLU A 30 -12.55 -7.08 18.58
N GLU A 31 -13.21 -7.91 17.76
CA GLU A 31 -12.84 -9.31 17.52
C GLU A 31 -11.63 -9.46 16.60
N LEU A 32 -11.46 -8.55 15.64
CA LEU A 32 -10.41 -8.62 14.62
C LEU A 32 -9.01 -8.56 15.24
N ARG A 33 -8.19 -9.55 14.96
CA ARG A 33 -6.81 -9.60 15.46
C ARG A 33 -5.91 -8.68 14.65
N LEU A 34 -5.06 -7.92 15.34
CA LEU A 34 -4.02 -7.09 14.75
C LEU A 34 -2.65 -7.65 15.05
N ARG A 35 -1.78 -7.64 14.06
CA ARG A 35 -0.40 -8.09 14.21
C ARG A 35 0.57 -7.27 13.35
N ALA A 36 1.67 -6.85 13.94
CA ALA A 36 2.82 -6.34 13.20
C ALA A 36 3.64 -7.51 12.61
N SER A 37 4.16 -7.35 11.39
CA SER A 37 4.91 -8.37 10.68
C SER A 37 6.25 -7.86 10.17
N THR A 38 7.34 -8.40 10.68
CA THR A 38 8.71 -8.17 10.19
C THR A 38 9.01 -8.90 8.87
N ARG A 39 8.18 -9.90 8.53
CA ARG A 39 8.36 -10.71 7.31
C ARG A 39 7.76 -10.08 6.06
N MET A 40 6.88 -9.07 6.22
CA MET A 40 6.23 -8.40 5.10
C MET A 40 7.18 -7.39 4.45
N ARG A 41 7.93 -7.84 3.46
CA ARG A 41 8.91 -7.00 2.75
C ARG A 41 8.34 -6.32 1.50
N ARG A 42 7.30 -6.87 0.88
CA ARG A 42 6.72 -6.39 -0.40
C ARG A 42 5.25 -6.01 -0.31
N SER A 43 4.53 -6.52 0.65
CA SER A 43 3.15 -6.15 0.97
C SER A 43 3.12 -5.19 2.15
N LEU A 44 2.13 -4.31 2.17
CA LEU A 44 1.91 -3.32 3.23
C LEU A 44 1.07 -3.92 4.35
N GLY A 45 0.03 -4.64 3.98
CA GLY A 45 -0.89 -5.34 4.87
C GLY A 45 -1.40 -6.63 4.25
N SER A 46 -2.17 -7.39 5.02
CA SER A 46 -2.96 -8.52 4.55
C SER A 46 -4.04 -8.89 5.57
N TYR A 47 -5.28 -9.06 5.12
CA TYR A 47 -6.32 -9.71 5.88
C TYR A 47 -6.34 -11.21 5.62
N ARG A 48 -6.49 -12.02 6.67
CA ARG A 48 -6.59 -13.49 6.62
C ARG A 48 -7.89 -13.95 7.25
N ALA A 49 -8.87 -14.27 6.44
CA ALA A 49 -10.21 -14.70 6.89
C ALA A 49 -10.16 -15.93 7.82
N ALA A 50 -9.30 -16.93 7.53
CA ALA A 50 -9.19 -18.13 8.35
C ALA A 50 -8.73 -17.89 9.81
N ARG A 51 -8.14 -16.73 10.10
CA ARG A 51 -7.66 -16.35 11.44
C ARG A 51 -8.35 -15.09 11.96
N ASP A 52 -9.20 -14.50 11.16
CA ASP A 52 -9.78 -13.18 11.37
C ASP A 52 -8.71 -12.17 11.83
N GLU A 53 -7.62 -12.08 11.05
CA GLU A 53 -6.41 -11.37 11.42
C GLU A 53 -5.97 -10.41 10.32
N ILE A 54 -5.67 -9.15 10.69
CA ILE A 54 -4.92 -8.21 9.87
C ILE A 54 -3.46 -8.23 10.32
N ALA A 55 -2.55 -8.49 9.38
CA ALA A 55 -1.13 -8.28 9.56
C ALA A 55 -0.69 -7.02 8.83
N LEU A 56 0.05 -6.14 9.51
CA LEU A 56 0.65 -4.92 8.97
C LEU A 56 2.16 -5.04 8.94
N ALA A 57 2.82 -4.51 7.92
CA ALA A 57 4.26 -4.47 7.86
C ALA A 57 4.81 -3.57 8.98
N VAL A 58 5.78 -4.04 9.75
CA VAL A 58 6.31 -3.33 10.93
C VAL A 58 6.81 -1.92 10.61
N TRP A 59 7.40 -1.71 9.44
CA TRP A 59 7.89 -0.40 9.01
C TRP A 59 6.79 0.64 8.78
N LEU A 60 5.52 0.24 8.62
CA LEU A 60 4.40 1.18 8.51
C LEU A 60 4.18 1.99 9.79
N PHE A 61 4.59 1.49 10.93
CA PHE A 61 4.48 2.21 12.21
C PHE A 61 5.46 3.38 12.33
N GLU A 62 6.46 3.44 11.44
CA GLU A 62 7.40 4.55 11.31
C GLU A 62 7.06 5.45 10.10
N ALA A 63 6.05 5.07 9.31
CA ALA A 63 5.59 5.83 8.16
C ALA A 63 4.61 6.95 8.57
N PRO A 64 4.27 7.90 7.66
CA PRO A 64 3.22 8.87 7.93
C PRO A 64 1.91 8.19 8.36
N ALA A 65 1.26 8.72 9.40
CA ALA A 65 0.05 8.14 9.98
C ALA A 65 -1.05 7.89 8.93
N ALA A 66 -1.21 8.81 7.97
CA ALA A 66 -2.18 8.67 6.90
C ALA A 66 -1.94 7.43 6.01
N LEU A 67 -0.68 7.01 5.82
CA LEU A 67 -0.35 5.80 5.08
C LEU A 67 -0.72 4.55 5.89
N LEU A 68 -0.43 4.54 7.17
CA LEU A 68 -0.79 3.44 8.08
C LEU A 68 -2.30 3.29 8.16
N GLU A 69 -3.03 4.40 8.35
CA GLU A 69 -4.50 4.45 8.39
C GLU A 69 -5.10 3.90 7.08
N GLU A 70 -4.60 4.34 5.92
CA GLU A 70 -5.10 3.88 4.62
C GLU A 70 -4.90 2.36 4.44
N VAL A 71 -3.73 1.83 4.82
CA VAL A 71 -3.45 0.40 4.74
C VAL A 71 -4.30 -0.40 5.72
N LEU A 72 -4.47 0.08 6.96
CA LEU A 72 -5.32 -0.56 7.95
C LEU A 72 -6.77 -0.63 7.47
N CYS A 73 -7.31 0.49 6.97
CA CYS A 73 -8.68 0.54 6.45
C CYS A 73 -8.87 -0.37 5.24
N HIS A 74 -7.87 -0.45 4.33
CA HIS A 74 -7.87 -1.35 3.20
C HIS A 74 -8.08 -2.81 3.63
N GLU A 75 -7.33 -3.26 4.63
CA GLU A 75 -7.41 -4.63 5.14
C GLU A 75 -8.68 -4.85 5.98
N ALA A 76 -9.12 -3.84 6.75
CA ALA A 76 -10.37 -3.87 7.49
C ALA A 76 -11.59 -3.94 6.55
N ALA A 77 -11.55 -3.25 5.42
CA ALA A 77 -12.60 -3.35 4.39
C ALA A 77 -12.70 -4.77 3.80
N HIS A 78 -11.56 -5.49 3.64
CA HIS A 78 -11.60 -6.91 3.28
C HIS A 78 -12.25 -7.77 4.35
N ALA A 79 -12.01 -7.49 5.64
CA ALA A 79 -12.64 -8.18 6.75
C ALA A 79 -14.17 -7.93 6.76
N ALA A 80 -14.59 -6.67 6.57
CA ALA A 80 -16.00 -6.30 6.49
C ALA A 80 -16.70 -7.00 5.30
N VAL A 81 -16.08 -7.00 4.11
CA VAL A 81 -16.59 -7.72 2.94
C VAL A 81 -16.76 -9.19 3.26
N HIS A 82 -15.76 -9.83 3.88
CA HIS A 82 -15.84 -11.24 4.22
C HIS A 82 -16.97 -11.55 5.21
N ARG A 83 -17.21 -10.70 6.21
CA ARG A 83 -18.26 -10.87 7.20
C ARG A 83 -19.67 -10.66 6.63
N VAL A 84 -19.83 -9.70 5.70
CA VAL A 84 -21.14 -9.34 5.14
C VAL A 84 -21.50 -10.19 3.91
N HIS A 85 -20.51 -10.46 3.05
CA HIS A 85 -20.73 -11.07 1.73
C HIS A 85 -20.03 -12.43 1.56
N GLY A 86 -19.25 -12.88 2.55
CA GLY A 86 -18.48 -14.11 2.45
C GLY A 86 -17.41 -14.05 1.36
N ARG A 87 -17.29 -15.16 0.61
CA ARG A 87 -16.30 -15.29 -0.49
C ARG A 87 -16.90 -15.10 -1.88
N SER A 88 -18.17 -14.74 -1.96
CA SER A 88 -18.92 -14.68 -3.24
C SER A 88 -18.63 -13.43 -4.07
N VAL A 89 -17.97 -12.43 -3.50
CA VAL A 89 -17.69 -11.16 -4.17
C VAL A 89 -16.21 -11.01 -4.53
N ARG A 90 -15.93 -10.17 -5.53
CA ARG A 90 -14.55 -9.92 -5.98
C ARG A 90 -13.77 -9.14 -4.92
N PRO A 91 -12.52 -9.52 -4.62
CA PRO A 91 -11.62 -8.66 -3.86
C PRO A 91 -11.53 -7.29 -4.54
N HIS A 92 -11.60 -6.20 -3.84
CA HIS A 92 -11.63 -4.83 -4.39
C HIS A 92 -12.81 -4.55 -5.35
N GLY A 93 -13.91 -5.31 -5.20
CA GLY A 93 -15.17 -5.08 -5.92
C GLY A 93 -15.90 -3.83 -5.42
N ARG A 94 -17.17 -3.70 -5.84
CA ARG A 94 -18.05 -2.59 -5.44
C ARG A 94 -18.23 -2.53 -3.92
N GLU A 95 -18.35 -3.67 -3.28
CA GLU A 95 -18.58 -3.85 -1.85
C GLU A 95 -17.39 -3.30 -1.05
N TRP A 96 -16.17 -3.71 -1.40
CA TRP A 96 -14.93 -3.22 -0.79
C TRP A 96 -14.76 -1.71 -0.98
N ARG A 97 -15.00 -1.20 -2.19
CA ARG A 97 -14.95 0.24 -2.48
C ARG A 97 -15.92 1.03 -1.62
N GLY A 98 -17.16 0.54 -1.49
CA GLY A 98 -18.17 1.19 -0.67
C GLY A 98 -17.78 1.26 0.82
N PHE A 99 -17.04 0.30 1.36
CA PHE A 99 -16.50 0.37 2.71
C PHE A 99 -15.40 1.43 2.82
N MET A 100 -14.44 1.46 1.88
CA MET A 100 -13.38 2.46 1.84
C MET A 100 -13.95 3.90 1.74
N GLU A 101 -14.89 4.13 0.84
CA GLU A 101 -15.51 5.43 0.60
C GLU A 101 -16.30 5.91 1.82
N ARG A 102 -17.04 5.03 2.48
CA ARG A 102 -17.74 5.36 3.74
C ARG A 102 -16.79 5.72 4.87
N ALA A 103 -15.59 5.14 4.90
CA ALA A 103 -14.54 5.52 5.84
C ALA A 103 -13.87 6.86 5.49
N GLY A 104 -14.23 7.49 4.36
CA GLY A 104 -13.61 8.73 3.88
C GLY A 104 -12.23 8.53 3.25
N LEU A 105 -11.87 7.29 2.91
CA LEU A 105 -10.55 6.95 2.38
C LEU A 105 -10.61 6.55 0.90
N ARG A 106 -9.47 6.70 0.22
CA ARG A 106 -9.37 6.40 -1.20
C ARG A 106 -9.46 4.90 -1.44
N ALA A 107 -10.43 4.47 -2.26
CA ALA A 107 -10.59 3.07 -2.67
C ALA A 107 -9.58 2.68 -3.77
N ARG A 108 -8.30 2.65 -3.43
CA ARG A 108 -7.21 2.28 -4.35
C ARG A 108 -6.55 0.96 -3.96
N VAL A 109 -6.33 0.11 -4.94
CA VAL A 109 -5.79 -1.24 -4.74
C VAL A 109 -4.26 -1.21 -4.50
N ARG A 110 -3.58 -0.14 -4.92
CA ARG A 110 -2.12 -0.03 -4.85
C ARG A 110 -1.71 1.37 -4.44
N ILE A 111 -0.80 1.45 -3.50
CA ILE A 111 -0.12 2.68 -3.15
C ILE A 111 1.04 2.86 -4.14
N PRO A 112 1.14 4.00 -4.83
CA PRO A 112 2.27 4.33 -5.67
C PRO A 112 3.57 4.29 -4.88
N LEU A 113 4.66 3.84 -5.52
CA LEU A 113 5.96 3.74 -4.85
C LEU A 113 6.46 5.11 -4.40
N GLU A 114 6.09 6.15 -5.13
CA GLU A 114 6.43 7.55 -4.85
C GLU A 114 5.86 8.08 -3.53
N GLU A 115 4.77 7.50 -3.06
CA GLU A 115 4.10 7.85 -1.81
C GLU A 115 4.68 7.11 -0.59
N LEU A 116 5.55 6.14 -0.81
CA LEU A 116 6.24 5.44 0.27
C LEU A 116 7.41 6.28 0.81
N PRO A 117 7.77 6.14 2.09
CA PRO A 117 8.99 6.74 2.65
C PRO A 117 10.22 6.43 1.81
N GLU A 118 11.15 7.38 1.68
CA GLU A 118 12.31 7.26 0.79
C GLU A 118 13.17 6.03 1.10
N ALA A 119 13.47 5.80 2.37
CA ALA A 119 14.23 4.62 2.80
C ALA A 119 13.58 3.33 2.31
N ARG A 120 12.24 3.26 2.36
CA ARG A 120 11.48 2.10 1.90
C ARG A 120 11.47 1.96 0.40
N ARG A 121 11.40 3.08 -0.33
CA ARG A 121 11.52 3.08 -1.80
C ARG A 121 12.86 2.52 -2.24
N VAL A 122 13.95 3.00 -1.63
CA VAL A 122 15.32 2.55 -1.92
C VAL A 122 15.47 1.05 -1.66
N GLU A 123 14.97 0.55 -0.54
CA GLU A 123 15.02 -0.88 -0.20
C GLU A 123 14.27 -1.74 -1.23
N LEU A 124 13.03 -1.37 -1.57
CA LEU A 124 12.20 -2.09 -2.53
C LEU A 124 12.82 -2.11 -3.94
N VAL A 125 13.48 -1.03 -4.30
CA VAL A 125 14.16 -0.87 -5.59
C VAL A 125 15.43 -1.70 -5.62
N ARG A 126 16.25 -1.68 -4.56
CA ARG A 126 17.45 -2.54 -4.42
C ARG A 126 17.12 -4.04 -4.46
N ALA A 127 15.96 -4.42 -3.97
CA ALA A 127 15.48 -5.81 -4.00
C ALA A 127 15.05 -6.30 -5.41
N GLY A 128 15.40 -5.58 -6.49
CA GLY A 128 15.17 -5.99 -7.88
C GLY A 128 14.07 -5.19 -8.58
N GLY A 129 14.00 -3.89 -8.35
CA GLY A 129 13.08 -2.98 -9.04
C GLY A 129 13.55 -2.53 -10.41
N TRP A 130 12.70 -1.76 -11.08
CA TRP A 130 12.90 -1.19 -12.39
C TRP A 130 12.67 0.31 -12.36
N VAL A 131 13.58 1.07 -13.00
CA VAL A 131 13.43 2.51 -13.24
C VAL A 131 12.88 2.69 -14.65
N HIS A 132 11.80 3.45 -14.76
CA HIS A 132 11.23 3.89 -16.02
C HIS A 132 11.50 5.38 -16.14
N ARG A 133 12.38 5.79 -17.04
CA ARG A 133 12.80 7.18 -17.23
C ARG A 133 12.29 7.71 -18.57
N CYS A 134 11.69 8.88 -18.54
CA CYS A 134 11.37 9.61 -19.77
C CYS A 134 12.63 10.25 -20.35
N PRO A 135 13.01 9.94 -21.59
CA PRO A 135 14.20 10.56 -22.20
C PRO A 135 14.01 12.05 -22.53
N VAL A 136 12.76 12.51 -22.59
CA VAL A 136 12.43 13.92 -22.95
C VAL A 136 12.38 14.82 -21.72
N CYS A 137 11.55 14.51 -20.72
CA CYS A 137 11.35 15.37 -19.54
C CYS A 137 12.06 14.87 -18.28
N GLN A 138 12.85 13.81 -18.40
CA GLN A 138 13.61 13.16 -17.32
C GLN A 138 12.77 12.65 -16.14
N ALA A 139 11.43 12.73 -16.22
CA ALA A 139 10.57 12.16 -15.19
C ALA A 139 10.86 10.67 -15.00
N THR A 140 11.01 10.25 -13.76
CA THR A 140 11.30 8.86 -13.40
C THR A 140 10.11 8.24 -12.68
N ARG A 141 9.91 6.95 -12.90
CA ARG A 141 8.95 6.14 -12.17
C ARG A 141 9.58 4.81 -11.79
N LEU A 142 9.43 4.42 -10.54
CA LEU A 142 9.94 3.16 -10.02
C LEU A 142 8.84 2.10 -10.05
N ALA A 143 9.23 0.85 -10.36
CA ALA A 143 8.32 -0.30 -10.33
C ALA A 143 9.06 -1.56 -9.88
N ARG A 144 8.32 -2.49 -9.28
CA ARG A 144 8.86 -3.81 -8.90
C ARG A 144 9.04 -4.75 -10.08
N THR A 145 8.27 -4.51 -11.15
CA THR A 145 8.30 -5.32 -12.38
C THR A 145 8.54 -4.40 -13.57
N ARG A 146 9.12 -4.94 -14.63
CA ARG A 146 9.26 -4.25 -15.91
C ARG A 146 7.87 -4.01 -16.51
N VAL A 147 7.55 -2.75 -16.83
CA VAL A 147 6.27 -2.38 -17.43
C VAL A 147 6.50 -1.62 -18.75
N PRO A 148 6.75 -2.32 -19.86
CA PRO A 148 7.12 -1.70 -21.14
C PRO A 148 6.06 -0.79 -21.75
N ARG A 149 4.77 -1.01 -21.35
CA ARG A 149 3.64 -0.25 -21.87
C ARG A 149 3.43 1.10 -21.19
N TRP A 150 4.15 1.42 -20.14
CA TRP A 150 4.03 2.73 -19.50
C TRP A 150 4.52 3.83 -20.43
N ARG A 151 3.84 4.97 -20.35
CA ARG A 151 4.16 6.19 -21.09
C ARG A 151 4.25 7.37 -20.13
N CYS A 152 5.10 8.33 -20.43
CA CYS A 152 5.22 9.55 -19.67
C CYS A 152 3.97 10.40 -19.86
N ARG A 153 3.21 10.61 -18.78
CA ARG A 153 1.98 11.39 -18.80
C ARG A 153 2.24 12.81 -19.26
N ARG A 154 3.24 13.49 -18.70
CA ARG A 154 3.60 14.89 -19.06
C ARG A 154 3.87 15.06 -20.56
N CYS A 155 4.56 14.10 -21.17
CA CYS A 155 4.90 14.17 -22.59
C CYS A 155 3.69 13.87 -23.45
N ARG A 156 2.85 12.91 -23.06
CA ARG A 156 1.61 12.60 -23.78
C ARG A 156 0.62 13.77 -23.79
N GLU A 157 0.47 14.45 -22.68
CA GLU A 157 -0.38 15.65 -22.57
C GLU A 157 0.12 16.80 -23.45
N ARG A 158 1.40 16.76 -23.91
CA ARG A 158 2.02 17.70 -24.84
C ARG A 158 2.10 17.16 -26.27
N GLY A 159 1.35 16.10 -26.60
CA GLY A 159 1.34 15.49 -27.94
C GLY A 159 2.56 14.65 -28.31
N LEU A 160 3.45 14.34 -27.37
CA LEU A 160 4.62 13.50 -27.59
C LEU A 160 4.32 12.02 -27.31
N GLY A 161 5.07 11.08 -27.89
CA GLY A 161 4.87 9.63 -27.72
C GLY A 161 4.98 9.16 -26.27
N GLY A 162 5.82 9.81 -25.46
CA GLY A 162 5.96 9.57 -24.03
C GLY A 162 6.61 8.23 -23.69
N GLU A 163 7.38 7.64 -24.61
CA GLU A 163 8.08 6.39 -24.38
C GLU A 163 9.09 6.48 -23.24
N LEU A 164 9.19 5.41 -22.43
CA LEU A 164 10.08 5.37 -21.29
C LEU A 164 11.24 4.39 -21.56
N ARG A 165 12.44 4.81 -21.21
CA ARG A 165 13.58 3.88 -21.05
C ARG A 165 13.39 3.11 -19.75
N VAL A 166 13.60 1.78 -19.82
CA VAL A 166 13.33 0.87 -18.69
C VAL A 166 14.64 0.16 -18.34
N GLU A 167 15.16 0.43 -17.16
CA GLU A 167 16.42 -0.10 -16.66
C GLU A 167 16.21 -0.84 -15.33
N ARG A 168 16.97 -1.90 -15.10
CA ARG A 168 16.94 -2.61 -13.81
C ARG A 168 17.79 -1.87 -12.79
N VAL A 169 17.27 -1.65 -11.59
CA VAL A 169 18.04 -1.05 -10.51
C VAL A 169 19.11 -2.04 -10.06
N GLY A 170 20.37 -1.58 -9.99
CA GLY A 170 21.52 -2.42 -9.64
C GLY A 170 22.28 -3.04 -10.81
N ALA A 171 21.81 -2.94 -12.06
CA ALA A 171 22.65 -3.09 -13.23
C ALA A 171 23.47 -1.81 -13.38
N ALA A 172 24.77 -1.90 -13.29
CA ALA A 172 25.81 -0.85 -13.28
C ALA A 172 25.49 0.44 -14.06
N SER A 173 24.57 1.23 -13.59
CA SER A 173 24.40 2.63 -14.00
C SER A 173 24.39 3.46 -12.73
N GLY A 174 25.37 4.36 -12.62
CA GLY A 174 25.71 5.17 -11.44
C GLY A 174 24.61 6.07 -10.90
N PHE A 175 23.57 5.49 -10.37
CA PHE A 175 22.38 6.19 -9.87
C PHE A 175 22.20 6.08 -8.35
N VAL A 176 23.28 5.83 -7.62
CA VAL A 176 23.32 6.01 -6.17
C VAL A 176 24.52 6.88 -5.85
N ARG A 177 24.47 8.14 -6.22
CA ARG A 177 25.25 9.23 -5.60
C ARG A 177 24.51 10.54 -5.82
N ASN A 178 23.70 10.94 -4.88
CA ASN A 178 23.64 12.33 -4.51
C ASN A 178 24.10 12.41 -3.07
N HIS A 179 25.41 12.70 -2.93
CA HIS A 179 25.94 13.35 -1.77
C HIS A 179 25.63 14.85 -1.94
N ALA A 180 25.01 15.44 -0.99
CA ALA A 180 25.18 16.70 -0.30
C ALA A 180 23.84 17.10 0.30
#